data_73372fa8ffc759e876e782086c2d3bab
#
_entry.id   73372fa8ffc759e876e782086c2d3bab
#
_cell.length_a   1.000
_cell.length_b   1.000
_cell.length_c   1.000
_cell.angle_alpha   90.00
_cell.angle_beta   90.00
_cell.angle_gamma   90.00
#
_symmetry.space_group_name_H-M   'P 1'
#
loop_
_entity.id
_entity.type
_entity.pdbx_description
1 polymer ?
#
loop_
_entity_poly.entity_id
_entity_poly.type
_entity_poly.pdbx_seq_one_letter_code
_entity_poly.pdbx_strand_id
1 'polypeptide(L)'
;MKHPLLQTYGPLDGWMILLLMGGLSIGFFVYQVQKATRLVMIGSPDSRFDSWGPRVREFIVGWLGQKKVLRDRVAGTMHVLMFWGFLMLASDMLDLATANAFSGKLLPSVLVGPWNGMVELGYTMALIGCVSALIRRVAFTPEKLKGKSQLEGNAILLLIFTITTTSFMVESKEDPSSFWEPIGYQFSLYGLSDSTVVAAYWLHMLAISVFLFLIPLSKHMHLVMAVPNVFFHDTGPSAKMRPLATDEHGLGVPQEELDIDSFGVSTYTQYTRRQLIDGWSCTSCARCQDVCPAYASGKGLNPMQVIHDVRDYANEHAPILLSGETPDETMMQRITDEAVWACTTCNACVDVCPLYIEHVPKLTDLRRNAMMAVSYTHLTLPTKRIV
;
A
#
# COMPACT_ATOMS: atom_id res chain seq x y z
N MET A 1 16.46 3.74 36.39
CA MET A 1 14.99 4.02 36.21
C MET A 1 14.24 2.71 36.21
N LYS A 2 13.04 2.61 36.84
CA LYS A 2 12.17 1.45 36.58
C LYS A 2 11.59 1.58 35.18
N HIS A 3 11.59 0.49 34.43
CA HIS A 3 11.00 0.48 33.08
C HIS A 3 9.53 0.96 33.12
N PRO A 4 9.05 1.81 32.19
CA PRO A 4 7.71 2.38 32.21
C PRO A 4 6.58 1.35 32.32
N LEU A 5 6.74 0.16 31.75
CA LEU A 5 5.77 -0.95 31.86
C LEU A 5 5.59 -1.49 33.26
N LEU A 6 6.60 -1.33 34.13
CA LEU A 6 6.60 -1.80 35.52
C LEU A 6 6.21 -0.69 36.53
N GLN A 7 5.83 0.47 36.02
CA GLN A 7 5.33 1.58 36.84
C GLN A 7 3.80 1.57 36.88
N THR A 8 3.26 2.05 37.99
CA THR A 8 1.82 2.21 38.17
C THR A 8 1.39 3.65 37.87
N TYR A 9 0.33 3.80 37.09
CA TYR A 9 -0.25 5.09 36.70
C TYR A 9 -1.70 5.16 37.16
N GLY A 10 -1.89 5.64 38.39
CA GLY A 10 -3.19 5.58 39.07
C GLY A 10 -3.60 4.11 39.34
N PRO A 11 -4.78 3.68 38.88
CA PRO A 11 -5.26 2.30 39.09
C PRO A 11 -4.67 1.28 38.11
N LEU A 12 -3.91 1.71 37.09
CA LEU A 12 -3.41 0.84 36.01
C LEU A 12 -1.90 0.72 36.06
N ASP A 13 -1.42 -0.48 35.81
CA ASP A 13 0.01 -0.72 35.53
C ASP A 13 0.34 -0.38 34.07
N GLY A 14 1.57 0.02 33.79
CA GLY A 14 2.01 0.41 32.45
C GLY A 14 1.78 -0.65 31.39
N TRP A 15 1.97 -1.93 31.73
CA TRP A 15 1.72 -3.04 30.81
C TRP A 15 0.22 -3.17 30.43
N MET A 16 -0.71 -2.84 31.35
CA MET A 16 -2.16 -2.83 31.05
C MET A 16 -2.50 -1.74 30.05
N ILE A 17 -1.90 -0.56 30.20
CA ILE A 17 -2.08 0.56 29.26
C ILE A 17 -1.58 0.17 27.88
N LEU A 18 -0.39 -0.46 27.80
CA LEU A 18 0.17 -0.90 26.52
C LEU A 18 -0.69 -1.98 25.86
N LEU A 19 -1.16 -2.98 26.62
CA LEU A 19 -2.06 -4.02 26.12
C LEU A 19 -3.37 -3.44 25.58
N LEU A 20 -3.95 -2.45 26.27
CA LEU A 20 -5.17 -1.80 25.80
C LEU A 20 -4.94 -1.03 24.51
N MET A 21 -3.92 -0.17 24.47
CA MET A 21 -3.59 0.65 23.31
C MET A 21 -3.18 -0.22 22.11
N GLY A 22 -2.25 -1.13 22.30
CA GLY A 22 -1.74 -2.01 21.28
C GLY A 22 -2.82 -3.00 20.80
N GLY A 23 -3.57 -3.60 21.73
CA GLY A 23 -4.66 -4.52 21.41
C GLY A 23 -5.74 -3.89 20.56
N LEU A 24 -6.17 -2.67 20.88
CA LEU A 24 -7.15 -1.92 20.09
C LEU A 24 -6.61 -1.58 18.69
N SER A 25 -5.37 -1.10 18.60
CA SER A 25 -4.75 -0.70 17.33
C SER A 25 -4.50 -1.90 16.42
N ILE A 26 -3.94 -2.99 16.97
CA ILE A 26 -3.68 -4.23 16.24
C ILE A 26 -5.00 -4.89 15.83
N GLY A 27 -5.96 -4.98 16.73
CA GLY A 27 -7.28 -5.55 16.44
C GLY A 27 -7.99 -4.82 15.30
N PHE A 28 -7.98 -3.49 15.34
CA PHE A 28 -8.53 -2.66 14.27
C PHE A 28 -7.78 -2.83 12.95
N PHE A 29 -6.45 -2.81 12.99
CA PHE A 29 -5.61 -3.03 11.81
C PHE A 29 -5.91 -4.38 11.15
N VAL A 30 -5.90 -5.47 11.93
CA VAL A 30 -6.18 -6.82 11.44
C VAL A 30 -7.60 -6.91 10.86
N TYR A 31 -8.59 -6.33 11.54
CA TYR A 31 -9.97 -6.28 11.04
C TYR A 31 -10.05 -5.61 9.65
N GLN A 32 -9.43 -4.46 9.48
CA GLN A 32 -9.48 -3.72 8.21
C GLN A 32 -8.70 -4.42 7.10
N VAL A 33 -7.55 -5.02 7.40
CA VAL A 33 -6.79 -5.82 6.44
C VAL A 33 -7.59 -7.05 6.02
N GLN A 34 -8.23 -7.75 6.97
CA GLN A 34 -9.11 -8.88 6.66
C GLN A 34 -10.30 -8.45 5.80
N LYS A 35 -10.93 -7.32 6.11
CA LYS A 35 -12.03 -6.76 5.31
C LYS A 35 -11.58 -6.51 3.86
N ALA A 36 -10.47 -5.81 3.67
CA ALA A 36 -9.91 -5.52 2.35
C ALA A 36 -9.55 -6.82 1.59
N THR A 37 -8.91 -7.78 2.29
CA THR A 37 -8.56 -9.08 1.72
C THR A 37 -9.81 -9.85 1.27
N ARG A 38 -10.87 -9.89 2.08
CA ARG A 38 -12.13 -10.53 1.70
C ARG A 38 -12.74 -9.89 0.45
N LEU A 39 -12.75 -8.53 0.36
CA LEU A 39 -13.25 -7.82 -0.80
C LEU A 39 -12.41 -8.07 -2.07
N VAL A 40 -11.12 -8.33 -1.93
CA VAL A 40 -10.27 -8.78 -3.06
C VAL A 40 -10.58 -10.22 -3.44
N MET A 41 -10.77 -11.10 -2.45
CA MET A 41 -10.92 -12.55 -2.68
C MET A 41 -12.26 -12.95 -3.31
N ILE A 42 -13.29 -12.10 -3.27
CA ILE A 42 -14.56 -12.33 -3.99
C ILE A 42 -14.44 -12.12 -5.50
N GLY A 43 -13.36 -11.48 -5.98
CA GLY A 43 -13.07 -11.35 -7.40
C GLY A 43 -12.74 -12.68 -8.07
N SER A 44 -12.86 -12.70 -9.41
CA SER A 44 -12.54 -13.87 -10.23
C SER A 44 -11.09 -14.33 -10.03
N PRO A 45 -10.80 -15.63 -10.03
CA PRO A 45 -9.45 -16.14 -9.92
C PRO A 45 -8.57 -15.65 -11.08
N ASP A 46 -7.29 -15.46 -10.80
CA ASP A 46 -6.29 -15.07 -11.80
C ASP A 46 -5.00 -15.83 -11.48
N SER A 47 -4.74 -16.88 -12.24
CA SER A 47 -3.56 -17.71 -12.03
C SER A 47 -2.31 -16.98 -12.49
N ARG A 48 -1.49 -16.56 -11.52
CA ARG A 48 -0.21 -15.87 -11.73
C ARG A 48 0.95 -16.59 -11.04
N PHE A 49 0.88 -17.92 -11.00
CA PHE A 49 1.92 -18.77 -10.41
C PHE A 49 2.93 -19.30 -11.47
N ASP A 50 2.87 -18.77 -12.67
CA ASP A 50 3.82 -19.00 -13.74
C ASP A 50 5.11 -18.18 -13.59
N SER A 51 6.14 -18.51 -14.32
CA SER A 51 7.34 -17.67 -14.52
C SER A 51 8.01 -17.19 -13.22
N TRP A 52 8.22 -18.09 -12.24
CA TRP A 52 8.78 -17.75 -10.91
C TRP A 52 10.10 -16.96 -10.98
N GLY A 53 11.03 -17.33 -11.86
CA GLY A 53 12.31 -16.64 -11.97
C GLY A 53 12.18 -15.14 -12.30
N PRO A 54 11.47 -14.77 -13.40
CA PRO A 54 11.16 -13.38 -13.71
C PRO A 54 10.42 -12.65 -12.57
N ARG A 55 9.43 -13.28 -11.91
CA ARG A 55 8.67 -12.68 -10.81
C ARG A 55 9.55 -12.34 -9.61
N VAL A 56 10.36 -13.30 -9.17
CA VAL A 56 11.28 -13.08 -8.04
C VAL A 56 12.28 -11.99 -8.38
N ARG A 57 12.83 -11.99 -9.60
CA ARG A 57 13.74 -10.94 -10.07
C ARG A 57 13.07 -9.56 -10.05
N GLU A 58 11.88 -9.43 -10.64
CA GLU A 58 11.15 -8.16 -10.67
C GLU A 58 10.73 -7.72 -9.25
N PHE A 59 10.39 -8.64 -8.37
CA PHE A 59 10.10 -8.34 -6.97
C PHE A 59 11.34 -7.80 -6.26
N ILE A 60 12.49 -8.45 -6.39
CA ILE A 60 13.74 -7.97 -5.78
C ILE A 60 14.15 -6.61 -6.36
N VAL A 61 14.19 -6.46 -7.68
CA VAL A 61 14.65 -5.24 -8.33
C VAL A 61 13.60 -4.12 -8.23
N GLY A 62 12.33 -4.45 -8.40
CA GLY A 62 11.23 -3.48 -8.43
C GLY A 62 10.80 -3.03 -7.04
N TRP A 63 10.54 -3.98 -6.12
CA TRP A 63 10.02 -3.67 -4.78
C TRP A 63 11.13 -3.43 -3.77
N LEU A 64 12.09 -4.35 -3.59
CA LEU A 64 13.22 -4.13 -2.67
C LEU A 64 14.18 -3.07 -3.20
N GLY A 65 14.57 -3.14 -4.48
CA GLY A 65 15.47 -2.19 -5.11
C GLY A 65 14.82 -0.86 -5.47
N GLN A 66 13.48 -0.72 -5.34
CA GLN A 66 12.72 0.51 -5.56
C GLN A 66 12.97 1.16 -6.94
N LYS A 67 13.26 0.35 -7.98
CA LYS A 67 13.67 0.81 -9.32
C LYS A 67 12.74 1.85 -9.93
N LYS A 68 11.43 1.59 -9.92
CA LYS A 68 10.44 2.52 -10.49
C LYS A 68 10.24 3.76 -9.60
N VAL A 69 10.41 3.64 -8.28
CA VAL A 69 10.33 4.76 -7.33
C VAL A 69 11.44 5.75 -7.60
N LEU A 70 12.68 5.26 -7.83
CA LEU A 70 13.88 6.05 -8.08
C LEU A 70 13.91 6.74 -9.46
N ARG A 71 12.92 6.51 -10.35
CA ARG A 71 12.74 7.32 -11.57
C ARG A 71 12.54 8.80 -11.24
N ASP A 72 11.88 9.14 -10.13
CA ASP A 72 11.92 10.48 -9.53
C ASP A 72 13.03 10.51 -8.48
N ARG A 73 14.19 11.08 -8.84
CA ARG A 73 15.39 11.05 -7.99
C ARG A 73 15.17 11.69 -6.62
N VAL A 74 14.46 12.81 -6.56
CA VAL A 74 14.28 13.56 -5.31
C VAL A 74 13.28 12.85 -4.40
N ALA A 75 12.03 12.68 -4.84
CA ALA A 75 11.02 12.00 -4.04
C ALA A 75 11.33 10.53 -3.83
N GLY A 76 11.97 9.89 -4.82
CA GLY A 76 12.37 8.49 -4.75
C GLY A 76 13.43 8.22 -3.69
N THR A 77 14.47 9.05 -3.60
CA THR A 77 15.51 8.90 -2.57
C THR A 77 14.92 9.08 -1.16
N MET A 78 14.08 10.10 -0.95
CA MET A 78 13.38 10.28 0.34
C MET A 78 12.55 9.04 0.70
N HIS A 79 11.82 8.47 -0.28
CA HIS A 79 11.02 7.27 -0.06
C HIS A 79 11.89 6.04 0.21
N VAL A 80 12.99 5.86 -0.50
CA VAL A 80 13.92 4.73 -0.30
C VAL A 80 14.53 4.76 1.10
N LEU A 81 14.92 5.94 1.59
CA LEU A 81 15.42 6.10 2.96
C LEU A 81 14.36 5.69 3.99
N MET A 82 13.13 6.14 3.83
CA MET A 82 12.02 5.71 4.70
C MET A 82 11.75 4.22 4.58
N PHE A 83 11.68 3.67 3.38
CA PHE A 83 11.36 2.27 3.12
C PHE A 83 12.37 1.32 3.77
N TRP A 84 13.68 1.51 3.51
CA TRP A 84 14.72 0.68 4.11
C TRP A 84 14.84 0.91 5.61
N GLY A 85 14.67 2.17 6.05
CA GLY A 85 14.58 2.47 7.48
C GLY A 85 13.50 1.65 8.16
N PHE A 86 12.28 1.62 7.63
CA PHE A 86 11.19 0.81 8.18
C PHE A 86 11.45 -0.70 8.14
N LEU A 87 12.10 -1.22 7.10
CA LEU A 87 12.44 -2.65 7.05
C LEU A 87 13.43 -3.04 8.14
N MET A 88 14.42 -2.16 8.42
CA MET A 88 15.37 -2.37 9.51
C MET A 88 14.68 -2.31 10.87
N LEU A 89 13.76 -1.33 11.07
CA LEU A 89 12.96 -1.23 12.30
C LEU A 89 12.00 -2.40 12.51
N ALA A 90 11.42 -2.94 11.44
CA ALA A 90 10.58 -4.13 11.54
C ALA A 90 11.35 -5.35 12.05
N SER A 91 12.65 -5.44 11.78
CA SER A 91 13.50 -6.51 12.30
C SER A 91 13.72 -6.42 13.81
N ASP A 92 13.80 -5.21 14.36
CA ASP A 92 13.91 -4.98 15.81
C ASP A 92 12.61 -5.40 16.54
N MET A 93 11.46 -5.06 15.99
CA MET A 93 10.18 -5.55 16.53
C MET A 93 10.07 -7.07 16.52
N LEU A 94 10.67 -7.73 15.53
CA LEU A 94 10.69 -9.19 15.46
C LEU A 94 11.61 -9.78 16.54
N ASP A 95 12.80 -9.19 16.78
CA ASP A 95 13.70 -9.60 17.85
C ASP A 95 13.03 -9.44 19.23
N LEU A 96 12.40 -8.30 19.48
CA LEU A 96 11.65 -8.06 20.72
C LEU A 96 10.52 -9.07 20.93
N ALA A 97 9.75 -9.38 19.91
CA ALA A 97 8.65 -10.34 19.98
C ALA A 97 9.17 -11.76 20.27
N THR A 98 10.25 -12.17 19.62
CA THR A 98 10.85 -13.50 19.79
C THR A 98 11.60 -13.63 21.11
N ALA A 99 12.31 -12.61 21.57
CA ALA A 99 12.97 -12.57 22.87
C ALA A 99 11.96 -12.73 24.01
N ASN A 100 10.79 -12.09 23.92
CA ASN A 100 9.72 -12.24 24.89
C ASN A 100 9.05 -13.61 24.84
N ALA A 101 8.89 -14.21 23.64
CA ALA A 101 8.26 -15.50 23.47
C ALA A 101 9.13 -16.69 23.95
N PHE A 102 10.45 -16.58 23.81
CA PHE A 102 11.41 -17.68 24.06
C PHE A 102 12.36 -17.44 25.25
N SER A 103 12.08 -16.46 26.11
CA SER A 103 12.82 -16.17 27.33
C SER A 103 14.31 -15.85 27.14
N GLY A 104 14.70 -15.33 25.99
CA GLY A 104 16.09 -14.95 25.72
C GLY A 104 16.29 -14.28 24.38
N LYS A 105 17.37 -13.49 24.27
CA LYS A 105 17.76 -12.93 22.96
C LYS A 105 18.12 -14.07 22.00
N LEU A 106 17.50 -14.12 20.85
CA LEU A 106 17.80 -15.08 19.78
C LEU A 106 19.21 -14.89 19.21
N LEU A 107 19.72 -13.67 19.29
CA LEU A 107 21.00 -13.30 18.71
C LEU A 107 22.16 -13.66 19.64
N PRO A 108 23.21 -14.37 19.14
CA PRO A 108 24.47 -14.51 19.84
C PRO A 108 25.03 -13.15 20.25
N SER A 109 25.68 -13.05 21.40
CA SER A 109 26.21 -11.79 21.96
C SER A 109 27.12 -11.01 20.99
N VAL A 110 27.85 -11.72 20.13
CA VAL A 110 28.73 -11.14 19.09
C VAL A 110 27.94 -10.37 18.01
N LEU A 111 26.69 -10.69 17.78
CA LEU A 111 25.83 -10.06 16.77
C LEU A 111 24.96 -8.93 17.35
N VAL A 112 24.88 -8.77 18.66
CA VAL A 112 24.02 -7.73 19.28
C VAL A 112 24.48 -6.33 18.89
N GLY A 113 25.76 -6.02 18.94
CA GLY A 113 26.26 -4.69 18.52
C GLY A 113 25.98 -4.35 17.06
N PRO A 114 26.38 -5.21 16.08
CA PRO A 114 26.03 -5.01 14.68
C PRO A 114 24.52 -4.89 14.44
N TRP A 115 23.69 -5.63 15.17
CA TRP A 115 22.24 -5.56 15.08
C TRP A 115 21.70 -4.21 15.55
N ASN A 116 22.11 -3.74 16.72
CA ASN A 116 21.75 -2.44 17.24
C ASN A 116 22.17 -1.32 16.28
N GLY A 117 23.39 -1.40 15.72
CA GLY A 117 23.88 -0.46 14.71
C GLY A 117 23.03 -0.45 13.44
N MET A 118 22.54 -1.60 13.01
CA MET A 118 21.60 -1.68 11.88
C MET A 118 20.26 -1.02 12.21
N VAL A 119 19.73 -1.23 13.41
CA VAL A 119 18.47 -0.63 13.88
C VAL A 119 18.62 0.89 13.98
N GLU A 120 19.69 1.39 14.59
CA GLU A 120 19.98 2.82 14.68
C GLU A 120 20.14 3.46 13.29
N LEU A 121 20.80 2.78 12.36
CA LEU A 121 20.87 3.21 10.97
C LEU A 121 19.45 3.32 10.37
N GLY A 122 18.57 2.37 10.67
CA GLY A 122 17.17 2.38 10.26
C GLY A 122 16.42 3.61 10.76
N TYR A 123 16.52 3.94 12.03
CA TYR A 123 15.96 5.18 12.62
C TYR A 123 16.50 6.43 11.93
N THR A 124 17.81 6.48 11.72
CA THR A 124 18.47 7.61 11.07
C THR A 124 18.00 7.80 9.63
N MET A 125 17.96 6.73 8.86
CA MET A 125 17.47 6.76 7.47
C MET A 125 16.01 7.21 7.41
N ALA A 126 15.15 6.66 8.25
CA ALA A 126 13.74 7.04 8.32
C ALA A 126 13.57 8.51 8.71
N LEU A 127 14.36 9.00 9.69
CA LEU A 127 14.35 10.40 10.12
C LEU A 127 14.78 11.36 9.00
N ILE A 128 15.90 11.08 8.32
CA ILE A 128 16.40 11.91 7.22
C ILE A 128 15.38 11.93 6.07
N GLY A 129 14.85 10.78 5.68
CA GLY A 129 13.82 10.69 4.66
C GLY A 129 12.56 11.46 5.01
N CYS A 130 12.10 11.35 6.27
CA CYS A 130 10.94 12.03 6.80
C CYS A 130 11.12 13.56 6.82
N VAL A 131 12.21 14.05 7.41
CA VAL A 131 12.51 15.50 7.50
C VAL A 131 12.64 16.10 6.10
N SER A 132 13.36 15.42 5.19
CA SER A 132 13.50 15.86 3.80
C SER A 132 12.14 15.95 3.09
N ALA A 133 11.26 14.98 3.32
CA ALA A 133 9.91 14.97 2.75
C ALA A 133 9.02 16.07 3.35
N LEU A 134 9.13 16.36 4.66
CA LEU A 134 8.44 17.47 5.31
C LEU A 134 8.90 18.82 4.75
N ILE A 135 10.20 19.04 4.64
CA ILE A 135 10.77 20.28 4.05
C ILE A 135 10.23 20.45 2.62
N ARG A 136 10.28 19.40 1.80
CA ARG A 136 9.77 19.45 0.43
C ARG A 136 8.27 19.80 0.36
N ARG A 137 7.47 19.29 1.30
CA ARG A 137 6.02 19.54 1.36
C ARG A 137 5.67 20.93 1.86
N VAL A 138 6.44 21.47 2.79
CA VAL A 138 6.20 22.81 3.37
C VAL A 138 6.78 23.91 2.49
N ALA A 139 8.05 23.77 2.04
CA ALA A 139 8.76 24.80 1.31
C ALA A 139 8.47 24.79 -0.21
N PHE A 140 8.20 23.64 -0.80
CA PHE A 140 8.08 23.43 -2.24
C PHE A 140 6.80 22.66 -2.62
N THR A 141 5.68 22.88 -1.94
CA THR A 141 4.44 22.12 -2.09
C THR A 141 4.09 21.82 -3.56
N PRO A 142 4.27 20.59 -4.06
CA PRO A 142 3.86 20.24 -5.41
C PRO A 142 2.34 20.35 -5.57
N GLU A 143 1.87 20.93 -6.69
CA GLU A 143 0.43 21.12 -6.97
C GLU A 143 -0.41 19.86 -6.74
N LYS A 144 0.10 18.73 -7.19
CA LYS A 144 -0.55 17.41 -7.07
C LYS A 144 -0.68 16.85 -5.65
N LEU A 145 -0.01 17.47 -4.67
CA LEU A 145 -0.08 17.07 -3.25
C LEU A 145 -0.93 18.01 -2.41
N LYS A 146 -1.56 19.03 -3.00
CA LYS A 146 -2.44 19.97 -2.31
C LYS A 146 -3.75 19.32 -1.86
N GLY A 147 -4.42 19.91 -0.87
CA GLY A 147 -5.73 19.46 -0.36
C GLY A 147 -5.64 18.32 0.66
N LYS A 148 -6.64 17.45 0.70
CA LYS A 148 -6.75 16.34 1.69
C LYS A 148 -5.51 15.44 1.72
N SER A 149 -4.91 15.16 0.56
CA SER A 149 -3.70 14.34 0.46
C SER A 149 -2.46 14.98 1.11
N GLN A 150 -2.43 16.32 1.20
CA GLN A 150 -1.37 17.05 1.90
C GLN A 150 -1.47 16.86 3.42
N LEU A 151 -2.67 17.06 3.96
CA LEU A 151 -2.90 16.93 5.41
C LEU A 151 -2.59 15.51 5.90
N GLU A 152 -3.14 14.50 5.23
CA GLU A 152 -2.89 13.10 5.53
C GLU A 152 -1.39 12.75 5.48
N GLY A 153 -0.72 13.15 4.40
CA GLY A 153 0.71 12.87 4.26
C GLY A 153 1.59 13.59 5.29
N ASN A 154 1.23 14.82 5.69
CA ASN A 154 1.96 15.55 6.73
C ASN A 154 1.74 14.93 8.10
N ALA A 155 0.52 14.48 8.42
CA ALA A 155 0.21 13.79 9.67
C ALA A 155 1.04 12.49 9.82
N ILE A 156 1.13 11.69 8.76
CA ILE A 156 1.96 10.48 8.75
C ILE A 156 3.44 10.80 8.91
N LEU A 157 3.96 11.81 8.20
CA LEU A 157 5.35 12.22 8.36
C LEU A 157 5.65 12.73 9.78
N LEU A 158 4.71 13.45 10.40
CA LEU A 158 4.85 13.89 11.78
C LEU A 158 4.88 12.70 12.75
N LEU A 159 4.04 11.68 12.53
CA LEU A 159 4.07 10.47 13.35
C LEU A 159 5.41 9.73 13.20
N ILE A 160 5.92 9.57 11.97
CA ILE A 160 7.23 8.96 11.73
C ILE A 160 8.33 9.75 12.43
N PHE A 161 8.32 11.08 12.30
CA PHE A 161 9.27 11.95 13.00
C PHE A 161 9.21 11.75 14.52
N THR A 162 8.00 11.70 15.07
CA THR A 162 7.80 11.47 16.51
C THR A 162 8.32 10.10 16.93
N ILE A 163 7.99 9.04 16.20
CA ILE A 163 8.44 7.66 16.48
C ILE A 163 9.98 7.61 16.48
N THR A 164 10.61 8.10 15.43
CA THR A 164 12.08 8.03 15.30
C THR A 164 12.83 8.87 16.32
N THR A 165 12.33 10.06 16.63
CA THR A 165 12.96 10.95 17.62
C THR A 165 12.81 10.42 19.05
N THR A 166 11.62 9.92 19.39
CA THR A 166 11.38 9.36 20.74
C THR A 166 12.12 8.03 20.95
N SER A 167 12.41 7.25 19.89
CA SER A 167 13.27 6.07 20.00
C SER A 167 14.67 6.44 20.52
N PHE A 168 15.34 7.42 19.90
CA PHE A 168 16.66 7.86 20.37
C PHE A 168 16.65 8.36 21.81
N MET A 169 15.54 9.01 22.23
CA MET A 169 15.40 9.46 23.63
C MET A 169 15.27 8.29 24.61
N VAL A 170 14.54 7.23 24.24
CA VAL A 170 14.36 6.03 25.07
C VAL A 170 15.68 5.24 25.12
N GLU A 171 16.29 5.00 23.96
CA GLU A 171 17.54 4.27 23.79
C GLU A 171 18.70 4.90 24.58
N SER A 172 18.69 6.22 24.79
CA SER A 172 19.71 6.95 25.59
C SER A 172 19.90 6.41 27.01
N LYS A 173 18.97 5.63 27.55
CA LYS A 173 19.02 5.02 28.89
C LYS A 173 19.39 3.52 28.87
N GLU A 174 19.60 2.95 27.70
CA GLU A 174 19.93 1.53 27.51
C GLU A 174 21.44 1.29 27.39
N ASP A 175 22.27 2.27 27.77
CA ASP A 175 23.73 2.25 27.68
C ASP A 175 24.24 2.01 26.26
N PRO A 176 23.86 2.87 25.30
CA PRO A 176 24.17 2.69 23.89
C PRO A 176 25.69 2.73 23.62
N SER A 177 26.15 1.88 22.74
CA SER A 177 27.56 1.81 22.33
C SER A 177 27.97 3.02 21.50
N SER A 178 29.05 3.70 21.85
CA SER A 178 29.58 4.82 21.06
C SER A 178 30.00 4.42 19.63
N PHE A 179 30.27 3.15 19.39
CA PHE A 179 30.66 2.63 18.09
C PHE A 179 29.46 2.15 17.24
N TRP A 180 28.55 1.35 17.85
CA TRP A 180 27.44 0.77 17.13
C TRP A 180 26.21 1.67 17.10
N GLU A 181 26.00 2.47 18.14
CA GLU A 181 24.83 3.32 18.34
C GLU A 181 25.27 4.78 18.61
N PRO A 182 25.98 5.44 17.67
CA PRO A 182 26.60 6.74 17.91
C PRO A 182 25.60 7.86 18.20
N ILE A 183 24.39 7.81 17.66
CA ILE A 183 23.35 8.84 17.88
C ILE A 183 22.69 8.62 19.25
N GLY A 184 22.30 7.37 19.55
CA GLY A 184 21.79 7.01 20.88
C GLY A 184 22.82 7.37 21.98
N TYR A 185 24.11 7.11 21.73
CA TYR A 185 25.20 7.51 22.61
C TYR A 185 25.27 9.03 22.79
N GLN A 186 25.15 9.83 21.73
CA GLN A 186 25.09 11.29 21.88
C GLN A 186 23.89 11.72 22.74
N PHE A 187 22.72 11.13 22.55
CA PHE A 187 21.55 11.41 23.39
C PHE A 187 21.80 11.04 24.86
N SER A 188 22.56 9.98 25.15
CA SER A 188 22.90 9.62 26.54
C SER A 188 23.75 10.67 27.23
N LEU A 189 24.63 11.35 26.49
CA LEU A 189 25.50 12.42 27.01
C LEU A 189 24.72 13.68 27.43
N TYR A 190 23.53 13.93 26.87
CA TYR A 190 22.68 15.05 27.28
C TYR A 190 22.02 14.84 28.66
N GLY A 191 22.11 13.64 29.24
CA GLY A 191 21.63 13.36 30.58
C GLY A 191 20.15 13.62 30.79
N LEU A 192 19.30 13.14 29.85
CA LEU A 192 17.85 13.33 29.93
C LEU A 192 17.30 12.85 31.28
N SER A 193 16.36 13.61 31.86
CA SER A 193 15.71 13.21 33.11
C SER A 193 14.86 11.94 32.92
N ASP A 194 14.72 11.15 33.97
CA ASP A 194 13.91 9.93 33.93
C ASP A 194 12.46 10.22 33.54
N SER A 195 11.90 11.34 34.00
CA SER A 195 10.54 11.77 33.63
C SER A 195 10.43 12.09 32.14
N THR A 196 11.45 12.70 31.53
CA THR A 196 11.50 12.99 30.09
C THR A 196 11.53 11.70 29.28
N VAL A 197 12.31 10.72 29.70
CA VAL A 197 12.40 9.41 29.01
C VAL A 197 11.11 8.61 29.15
N VAL A 198 10.46 8.63 30.32
CA VAL A 198 9.14 8.01 30.52
C VAL A 198 8.08 8.67 29.63
N ALA A 199 8.08 10.00 29.53
CA ALA A 199 7.18 10.72 28.64
C ALA A 199 7.44 10.39 27.16
N ALA A 200 8.73 10.32 26.74
CA ALA A 200 9.13 9.91 25.39
C ALA A 200 8.67 8.48 25.08
N TYR A 201 8.81 7.56 26.02
CA TYR A 201 8.33 6.17 25.86
C TYR A 201 6.82 6.12 25.58
N TRP A 202 6.01 6.80 26.41
CA TRP A 202 4.55 6.79 26.21
C TRP A 202 4.13 7.51 24.93
N LEU A 203 4.82 8.60 24.58
CA LEU A 203 4.59 9.30 23.32
C LEU A 203 4.94 8.41 22.12
N HIS A 204 6.02 7.64 22.20
CA HIS A 204 6.44 6.64 21.19
C HIS A 204 5.36 5.57 21.00
N MET A 205 4.90 4.95 22.09
CA MET A 205 3.87 3.92 22.06
C MET A 205 2.55 4.45 21.50
N LEU A 206 2.16 5.66 21.89
CA LEU A 206 0.97 6.33 21.37
C LEU A 206 1.11 6.61 19.87
N ALA A 207 2.25 7.13 19.42
CA ALA A 207 2.50 7.43 18.02
C ALA A 207 2.48 6.17 17.15
N ILE A 208 3.06 5.06 17.60
CA ILE A 208 2.96 3.75 16.92
C ILE A 208 1.50 3.28 16.86
N SER A 209 0.76 3.36 17.96
CA SER A 209 -0.64 2.94 18.02
C SER A 209 -1.51 3.73 17.05
N VAL A 210 -1.34 5.06 17.00
CA VAL A 210 -2.04 5.94 16.07
C VAL A 210 -1.62 5.65 14.63
N PHE A 211 -0.34 5.45 14.38
CA PHE A 211 0.18 5.12 13.05
C PHE A 211 -0.42 3.81 12.53
N LEU A 212 -0.41 2.75 13.36
CA LEU A 212 -0.98 1.45 13.03
C LEU A 212 -2.49 1.53 12.74
N PHE A 213 -3.22 2.37 13.51
CA PHE A 213 -4.64 2.64 13.28
C PHE A 213 -4.90 3.36 11.94
N LEU A 214 -4.02 4.30 11.55
CA LEU A 214 -4.17 5.08 10.31
C LEU A 214 -3.77 4.34 9.05
N ILE A 215 -2.86 3.35 9.10
CA ILE A 215 -2.40 2.60 7.93
C ILE A 215 -3.58 2.11 7.07
N PRO A 216 -4.54 1.33 7.60
CA PRO A 216 -5.61 0.74 6.78
C PRO A 216 -6.66 1.76 6.32
N LEU A 217 -6.75 2.91 6.95
CA LEU A 217 -7.69 3.99 6.61
C LEU A 217 -7.14 4.96 5.56
N SER A 218 -5.87 4.83 5.21
CA SER A 218 -5.15 5.78 4.40
C SER A 218 -4.49 5.11 3.19
N LYS A 219 -3.88 5.91 2.33
CA LYS A 219 -3.04 5.41 1.23
C LYS A 219 -1.86 4.54 1.71
N HIS A 220 -1.59 4.48 3.03
CA HIS A 220 -0.53 3.65 3.60
C HIS A 220 -0.90 2.16 3.70
N MET A 221 -2.14 1.78 3.34
CA MET A 221 -2.52 0.39 3.12
C MET A 221 -1.59 -0.31 2.10
N HIS A 222 -0.91 0.45 1.25
CA HIS A 222 0.11 -0.09 0.34
C HIS A 222 1.27 -0.79 1.09
N LEU A 223 1.56 -0.47 2.34
CA LEU A 223 2.57 -1.19 3.13
C LEU A 223 2.29 -2.69 3.20
N VAL A 224 1.01 -3.06 3.20
CA VAL A 224 0.56 -4.47 3.21
C VAL A 224 0.30 -4.96 1.79
N MET A 225 -0.49 -4.21 1.02
CA MET A 225 -1.03 -4.70 -0.27
C MET A 225 -0.05 -4.55 -1.44
N ALA A 226 1.01 -3.74 -1.32
CA ALA A 226 2.01 -3.63 -2.38
C ALA A 226 2.82 -4.92 -2.56
N VAL A 227 3.08 -5.66 -1.49
CA VAL A 227 3.85 -6.91 -1.52
C VAL A 227 3.22 -7.93 -2.48
N PRO A 228 1.98 -8.40 -2.25
CA PRO A 228 1.33 -9.30 -3.20
C PRO A 228 1.06 -8.61 -4.55
N ASN A 229 0.77 -7.32 -4.57
CA ASN A 229 0.50 -6.59 -5.80
C ASN A 229 1.70 -6.58 -6.76
N VAL A 230 2.89 -6.28 -6.24
CA VAL A 230 4.12 -6.28 -7.03
C VAL A 230 4.55 -7.71 -7.39
N PHE A 231 4.37 -8.67 -6.47
CA PHE A 231 4.75 -10.06 -6.75
C PHE A 231 3.91 -10.68 -7.87
N PHE A 232 2.60 -10.45 -7.87
CA PHE A 232 1.67 -11.02 -8.85
C PHE A 232 1.38 -10.11 -10.05
N HIS A 233 2.22 -9.09 -10.33
CA HIS A 233 2.03 -8.29 -11.53
C HIS A 233 2.26 -9.09 -12.82
N ASP A 234 1.77 -8.59 -13.95
CA ASP A 234 2.03 -9.20 -15.25
C ASP A 234 3.51 -9.00 -15.65
N THR A 235 4.23 -10.10 -15.83
CA THR A 235 5.63 -10.13 -16.27
C THR A 235 5.77 -10.28 -17.78
N GLY A 236 4.66 -10.43 -18.49
CA GLY A 236 4.62 -10.52 -19.95
C GLY A 236 4.81 -9.16 -20.64
N PRO A 237 4.77 -9.13 -21.97
CA PRO A 237 4.84 -7.90 -22.74
C PRO A 237 3.69 -6.94 -22.35
N SER A 238 4.02 -5.69 -22.05
CA SER A 238 3.04 -4.68 -21.58
C SER A 238 1.89 -4.38 -22.53
N ALA A 239 2.01 -4.76 -23.80
CA ALA A 239 0.97 -4.62 -24.82
C ALA A 239 0.08 -5.87 -24.98
N LYS A 240 0.35 -6.95 -24.27
CA LYS A 240 -0.44 -8.18 -24.37
C LYS A 240 -1.78 -7.97 -23.69
N MET A 241 -2.85 -8.07 -24.45
CA MET A 241 -4.21 -8.05 -23.92
C MET A 241 -4.50 -9.38 -23.20
N ARG A 242 -5.30 -9.29 -22.13
CA ARG A 242 -5.80 -10.49 -21.44
C ARG A 242 -6.74 -11.29 -22.36
N PRO A 243 -6.86 -12.61 -22.17
CA PRO A 243 -7.85 -13.43 -22.85
C PRO A 243 -9.26 -12.85 -22.71
N LEU A 244 -10.15 -13.16 -23.62
CA LEU A 244 -11.55 -12.70 -23.60
C LEU A 244 -12.32 -13.28 -22.41
N ALA A 245 -12.11 -14.55 -22.14
CA ALA A 245 -12.61 -15.22 -20.96
C ALA A 245 -11.50 -16.11 -20.35
N THR A 246 -11.64 -16.43 -19.09
CA THR A 246 -10.73 -17.32 -18.35
C THR A 246 -11.54 -18.41 -17.66
N ASP A 247 -10.97 -19.61 -17.56
CA ASP A 247 -11.52 -20.72 -16.81
C ASP A 247 -11.42 -20.48 -15.27
N GLU A 248 -11.84 -21.46 -14.49
CA GLU A 248 -11.78 -21.42 -13.02
C GLU A 248 -10.36 -21.28 -12.46
N HIS A 249 -9.33 -21.58 -13.28
CA HIS A 249 -7.93 -21.42 -12.93
C HIS A 249 -7.33 -20.08 -13.43
N GLY A 250 -8.12 -19.25 -14.11
CA GLY A 250 -7.66 -17.98 -14.69
C GLY A 250 -6.87 -18.13 -15.99
N LEU A 251 -6.95 -19.29 -16.65
CA LEU A 251 -6.36 -19.55 -17.97
C LEU A 251 -7.36 -19.15 -19.07
N GLY A 252 -6.83 -18.75 -20.24
CA GLY A 252 -7.69 -18.39 -21.37
C GLY A 252 -8.50 -19.60 -21.89
N VAL A 253 -9.80 -19.40 -22.03
CA VAL A 253 -10.73 -20.39 -22.59
C VAL A 253 -10.65 -20.36 -24.11
N PRO A 254 -10.65 -21.53 -24.80
CA PRO A 254 -10.76 -21.61 -26.25
C PRO A 254 -11.97 -20.86 -26.79
N GLN A 255 -11.88 -20.30 -28.01
CA GLN A 255 -12.93 -19.46 -28.56
C GLN A 255 -14.27 -20.20 -28.75
N GLU A 256 -14.22 -21.52 -28.93
CA GLU A 256 -15.38 -22.40 -29.11
C GLU A 256 -16.17 -22.62 -27.79
N GLU A 257 -15.53 -22.38 -26.64
CA GLU A 257 -16.12 -22.55 -25.31
C GLU A 257 -16.54 -21.20 -24.68
N LEU A 258 -16.44 -20.10 -25.46
CA LEU A 258 -16.75 -18.78 -24.95
C LEU A 258 -18.28 -18.58 -24.79
N ASP A 259 -18.69 -18.30 -23.56
CA ASP A 259 -20.04 -17.79 -23.30
C ASP A 259 -20.08 -16.28 -23.60
N ILE A 260 -20.87 -15.93 -24.62
CA ILE A 260 -20.99 -14.56 -25.15
C ILE A 260 -21.53 -13.59 -24.07
N ASP A 261 -22.32 -14.08 -23.13
CA ASP A 261 -22.92 -13.25 -22.07
C ASP A 261 -21.94 -12.96 -20.92
N SER A 262 -20.78 -13.62 -20.90
CA SER A 262 -19.77 -13.50 -19.82
C SER A 262 -18.56 -12.61 -20.17
N PHE A 263 -18.55 -11.89 -21.29
CA PHE A 263 -17.42 -11.08 -21.70
C PHE A 263 -17.24 -9.79 -20.90
N GLY A 264 -16.01 -9.60 -20.42
CA GLY A 264 -15.61 -8.35 -19.75
C GLY A 264 -16.15 -8.24 -18.33
N VAL A 265 -16.33 -7.01 -17.87
CA VAL A 265 -16.71 -6.67 -16.50
C VAL A 265 -17.88 -5.71 -16.48
N SER A 266 -18.99 -6.09 -15.85
CA SER A 266 -20.13 -5.26 -15.51
C SER A 266 -20.20 -5.00 -14.01
N THR A 267 -19.91 -6.03 -13.21
CA THR A 267 -20.00 -6.01 -11.75
C THR A 267 -18.61 -6.12 -11.13
N TYR A 268 -18.48 -5.69 -9.87
CA TYR A 268 -17.23 -5.72 -9.12
C TYR A 268 -16.60 -7.12 -9.04
N THR A 269 -17.40 -8.16 -8.85
CA THR A 269 -16.95 -9.55 -8.67
C THR A 269 -16.37 -10.17 -9.94
N GLN A 270 -16.66 -9.62 -11.10
CA GLN A 270 -16.11 -10.07 -12.39
C GLN A 270 -14.67 -9.59 -12.61
N TYR A 271 -14.21 -8.53 -11.91
CA TYR A 271 -12.80 -8.20 -11.88
C TYR A 271 -12.00 -9.33 -11.25
N THR A 272 -10.80 -9.56 -11.74
CA THR A 272 -9.91 -10.55 -11.11
C THR A 272 -9.36 -10.04 -9.78
N ARG A 273 -9.01 -10.98 -8.90
CA ARG A 273 -8.36 -10.68 -7.60
C ARG A 273 -7.16 -9.76 -7.77
N ARG A 274 -6.38 -9.97 -8.85
CA ARG A 274 -5.23 -9.12 -9.17
C ARG A 274 -5.64 -7.69 -9.56
N GLN A 275 -6.71 -7.52 -10.31
CA GLN A 275 -7.25 -6.20 -10.63
C GLN A 275 -7.80 -5.49 -9.39
N LEU A 276 -8.41 -6.22 -8.47
CA LEU A 276 -9.02 -5.65 -7.27
C LEU A 276 -7.97 -5.17 -6.25
N ILE A 277 -6.89 -5.93 -6.03
CA ILE A 277 -5.85 -5.55 -5.06
C ILE A 277 -5.16 -4.22 -5.41
N ASP A 278 -5.15 -3.83 -6.68
CA ASP A 278 -4.62 -2.54 -7.14
C ASP A 278 -5.22 -1.34 -6.39
N GLY A 279 -6.50 -1.41 -6.04
CA GLY A 279 -7.22 -0.35 -5.32
C GLY A 279 -6.60 -0.03 -3.96
N TRP A 280 -6.24 -1.04 -3.20
CA TRP A 280 -5.60 -0.89 -1.88
C TRP A 280 -4.09 -0.69 -1.94
N SER A 281 -3.48 -0.97 -3.09
CA SER A 281 -2.06 -0.74 -3.31
C SER A 281 -1.76 0.69 -3.76
N CYS A 282 -2.74 1.43 -4.28
CA CYS A 282 -2.56 2.78 -4.81
C CYS A 282 -2.17 3.79 -3.72
N THR A 283 -1.04 4.48 -3.92
CA THR A 283 -0.52 5.53 -3.01
C THR A 283 -0.97 6.93 -3.38
N SER A 284 -1.83 7.09 -4.37
CA SER A 284 -2.30 8.40 -4.85
C SER A 284 -1.16 9.36 -5.25
N CYS A 285 -0.07 8.80 -5.83
CA CYS A 285 1.11 9.59 -6.20
C CYS A 285 0.96 10.41 -7.49
N ALA A 286 -0.14 10.24 -8.22
CA ALA A 286 -0.53 10.91 -9.45
C ALA A 286 0.42 10.71 -10.67
N ARG A 287 1.45 9.87 -10.60
CA ARG A 287 2.36 9.64 -11.73
C ARG A 287 1.65 9.12 -12.98
N CYS A 288 0.65 8.25 -12.81
CA CYS A 288 -0.17 7.73 -13.92
C CYS A 288 -1.01 8.83 -14.59
N GLN A 289 -1.46 9.81 -13.81
CA GLN A 289 -2.19 10.99 -14.28
C GLN A 289 -1.26 11.90 -15.10
N ASP A 290 -0.04 12.15 -14.60
CA ASP A 290 0.95 13.05 -15.25
C ASP A 290 1.33 12.58 -16.67
N VAL A 291 1.33 11.28 -16.93
CA VAL A 291 1.73 10.71 -18.24
C VAL A 291 0.55 10.32 -19.13
N CYS A 292 -0.69 10.50 -18.67
CA CYS A 292 -1.87 10.08 -19.42
C CYS A 292 -2.20 11.09 -20.52
N PRO A 293 -2.17 10.70 -21.83
CA PRO A 293 -2.49 11.63 -22.92
C PRO A 293 -3.95 12.07 -22.91
N ALA A 294 -4.88 11.22 -22.47
CA ALA A 294 -6.28 11.57 -22.34
C ALA A 294 -6.48 12.65 -21.26
N TYR A 295 -5.87 12.45 -20.08
CA TYR A 295 -5.91 13.44 -19.01
C TYR A 295 -5.29 14.76 -19.42
N ALA A 296 -4.11 14.74 -20.05
CA ALA A 296 -3.41 15.93 -20.51
C ALA A 296 -4.19 16.72 -21.58
N SER A 297 -5.04 16.03 -22.36
CA SER A 297 -5.91 16.68 -23.37
C SER A 297 -7.25 17.16 -22.82
N GLY A 298 -7.47 17.09 -21.50
CA GLY A 298 -8.70 17.54 -20.85
C GLY A 298 -9.92 16.60 -21.00
N LYS A 299 -9.70 15.34 -21.43
CA LYS A 299 -10.76 14.33 -21.47
C LYS A 299 -11.08 13.81 -20.07
N GLY A 300 -12.29 13.27 -19.88
CA GLY A 300 -12.81 12.83 -18.58
C GLY A 300 -12.09 11.64 -17.91
N LEU A 301 -10.99 11.14 -18.49
CA LEU A 301 -10.22 10.03 -17.90
C LEU A 301 -9.11 10.52 -16.99
N ASN A 302 -9.18 10.13 -15.73
CA ASN A 302 -8.07 10.17 -14.78
C ASN A 302 -7.70 8.73 -14.37
N PRO A 303 -6.53 8.19 -14.78
CA PRO A 303 -6.16 6.81 -14.47
C PRO A 303 -6.09 6.51 -12.97
N MET A 304 -5.68 7.48 -12.15
CA MET A 304 -5.64 7.33 -10.71
C MET A 304 -7.05 7.21 -10.13
N GLN A 305 -7.99 8.03 -10.61
CA GLN A 305 -9.37 8.02 -10.14
C GLN A 305 -10.05 6.69 -10.45
N VAL A 306 -9.82 6.09 -11.60
CA VAL A 306 -10.33 4.74 -11.94
C VAL A 306 -9.97 3.71 -10.87
N ILE A 307 -8.73 3.74 -10.38
CA ILE A 307 -8.29 2.81 -9.32
C ILE A 307 -8.97 3.12 -7.98
N HIS A 308 -9.15 4.40 -7.67
CA HIS A 308 -9.87 4.82 -6.47
C HIS A 308 -11.36 4.44 -6.56
N ASP A 309 -12.00 4.63 -7.70
CA ASP A 309 -13.40 4.30 -7.90
C ASP A 309 -13.69 2.82 -7.66
N VAL A 310 -12.82 1.92 -8.11
CA VAL A 310 -12.93 0.48 -7.84
C VAL A 310 -12.81 0.17 -6.33
N ARG A 311 -11.86 0.79 -5.65
CA ARG A 311 -11.69 0.62 -4.19
C ARG A 311 -12.85 1.21 -3.39
N ASP A 312 -13.25 2.43 -3.74
CA ASP A 312 -14.27 3.17 -3.01
C ASP A 312 -15.65 2.50 -3.20
N TYR A 313 -15.94 2.01 -4.41
CA TYR A 313 -17.08 1.14 -4.67
C TYR A 313 -17.11 -0.08 -3.74
N ALA A 314 -15.99 -0.78 -3.63
CA ALA A 314 -15.89 -1.94 -2.75
C ALA A 314 -16.13 -1.60 -1.27
N ASN A 315 -15.62 -0.47 -0.80
CA ASN A 315 -15.82 -0.04 0.59
C ASN A 315 -17.26 0.40 0.87
N GLU A 316 -17.88 1.10 -0.05
CA GLU A 316 -19.26 1.59 0.04
C GLU A 316 -20.27 0.42 0.02
N HIS A 317 -20.05 -0.55 -0.85
CA HIS A 317 -20.91 -1.73 -1.01
C HIS A 317 -20.44 -2.97 -0.24
N ALA A 318 -19.48 -2.82 0.67
CA ALA A 318 -18.88 -3.95 1.38
C ALA A 318 -19.90 -4.90 2.05
N PRO A 319 -20.97 -4.45 2.72
CA PRO A 319 -21.95 -5.35 3.32
C PRO A 319 -22.65 -6.24 2.27
N ILE A 320 -23.06 -5.67 1.13
CA ILE A 320 -23.74 -6.37 0.03
C ILE A 320 -22.78 -7.35 -0.65
N LEU A 321 -21.58 -6.89 -0.98
CA LEU A 321 -20.57 -7.71 -1.64
C LEU A 321 -20.13 -8.91 -0.78
N LEU A 322 -20.00 -8.72 0.53
CA LEU A 322 -19.58 -9.77 1.46
C LEU A 322 -20.72 -10.74 1.82
N SER A 323 -21.99 -10.38 1.59
CA SER A 323 -23.12 -11.31 1.68
C SER A 323 -23.28 -12.20 0.44
N GLY A 324 -22.53 -11.91 -0.64
CA GLY A 324 -22.61 -12.61 -1.92
C GLY A 324 -23.65 -12.04 -2.87
N GLU A 325 -24.23 -10.89 -2.52
CA GLU A 325 -25.17 -10.18 -3.37
C GLU A 325 -24.46 -9.20 -4.30
N THR A 326 -25.13 -8.79 -5.37
CA THR A 326 -24.61 -7.82 -6.34
C THR A 326 -25.28 -6.47 -6.12
N PRO A 327 -24.53 -5.38 -5.91
CA PRO A 327 -25.09 -4.04 -5.85
C PRO A 327 -25.77 -3.63 -7.15
N ASP A 328 -26.78 -2.77 -7.08
CA ASP A 328 -27.51 -2.25 -8.25
C ASP A 328 -26.64 -1.35 -9.13
N GLU A 329 -25.67 -0.64 -8.53
CA GLU A 329 -24.70 0.18 -9.27
C GLU A 329 -23.71 -0.70 -10.04
N THR A 330 -23.60 -0.48 -11.36
CA THR A 330 -22.61 -1.19 -12.17
C THR A 330 -21.25 -0.49 -12.15
N MET A 331 -20.19 -1.21 -12.50
CA MET A 331 -18.84 -0.63 -12.58
C MET A 331 -18.72 0.41 -13.71
N MET A 332 -19.54 0.30 -14.76
CA MET A 332 -19.60 1.29 -15.84
C MET A 332 -20.27 2.61 -15.38
N GLN A 333 -21.30 2.53 -14.53
CA GLN A 333 -21.90 3.71 -13.92
C GLN A 333 -20.91 4.42 -12.99
N ARG A 334 -20.10 3.66 -12.25
CA ARG A 334 -19.10 4.19 -11.32
C ARG A 334 -17.94 4.89 -12.02
N ILE A 335 -17.37 4.26 -13.06
CA ILE A 335 -16.17 4.78 -13.77
C ILE A 335 -16.55 5.75 -14.90
N THR A 336 -17.76 5.72 -15.39
CA THR A 336 -18.34 6.48 -16.50
C THR A 336 -17.87 6.06 -17.90
N ASP A 337 -18.79 6.08 -18.85
CA ASP A 337 -18.54 5.79 -20.26
C ASP A 337 -17.45 6.72 -20.83
N GLU A 338 -17.51 8.01 -20.51
CA GLU A 338 -16.52 8.98 -20.99
C GLU A 338 -15.11 8.59 -20.58
N ALA A 339 -14.89 8.24 -19.31
CA ALA A 339 -13.57 7.83 -18.82
C ALA A 339 -13.09 6.53 -19.50
N VAL A 340 -13.99 5.55 -19.64
CA VAL A 340 -13.67 4.26 -20.27
C VAL A 340 -13.25 4.45 -21.72
N TRP A 341 -14.00 5.21 -22.51
CA TRP A 341 -13.73 5.39 -23.95
C TRP A 341 -12.62 6.39 -24.25
N ALA A 342 -12.28 7.30 -23.33
CA ALA A 342 -11.14 8.21 -23.48
C ALA A 342 -9.77 7.53 -23.42
N CYS A 343 -9.68 6.30 -22.90
CA CYS A 343 -8.41 5.58 -22.80
C CYS A 343 -7.87 5.18 -24.17
N THR A 344 -6.62 5.56 -24.48
CA THR A 344 -5.93 5.18 -25.73
C THR A 344 -5.18 3.84 -25.64
N THR A 345 -5.29 3.12 -24.52
CA THR A 345 -4.59 1.83 -24.26
C THR A 345 -3.06 1.88 -24.41
N CYS A 346 -2.43 3.04 -24.26
CA CYS A 346 -1.00 3.23 -24.48
C CYS A 346 -0.08 2.63 -23.40
N ASN A 347 -0.63 2.14 -22.28
CA ASN A 347 0.09 1.58 -21.13
C ASN A 347 1.09 2.50 -20.40
N ALA A 348 1.16 3.80 -20.73
CA ALA A 348 2.06 4.74 -20.05
C ALA A 348 1.82 4.79 -18.53
N CYS A 349 0.54 4.73 -18.10
CA CYS A 349 0.16 4.69 -16.69
C CYS A 349 0.66 3.42 -15.97
N VAL A 350 0.68 2.28 -16.65
CA VAL A 350 1.18 0.99 -16.13
C VAL A 350 2.70 1.02 -16.00
N ASP A 351 3.41 1.56 -17.02
CA ASP A 351 4.88 1.63 -17.00
C ASP A 351 5.40 2.54 -15.89
N VAL A 352 4.77 3.70 -15.69
CA VAL A 352 5.25 4.68 -14.70
C VAL A 352 4.89 4.30 -13.26
N CYS A 353 3.92 3.38 -13.05
CA CYS A 353 3.44 3.04 -11.72
C CYS A 353 4.50 2.29 -10.90
N PRO A 354 4.94 2.83 -9.73
CA PRO A 354 5.93 2.18 -8.88
C PRO A 354 5.40 0.91 -8.21
N LEU A 355 4.08 0.75 -8.14
CA LEU A 355 3.39 -0.38 -7.53
C LEU A 355 2.85 -1.38 -8.56
N TYR A 356 3.22 -1.22 -9.84
CA TYR A 356 2.84 -2.13 -10.92
C TYR A 356 1.32 -2.30 -11.09
N ILE A 357 0.56 -1.23 -10.83
CA ILE A 357 -0.90 -1.20 -11.01
C ILE A 357 -1.25 -1.34 -12.49
N GLU A 358 -2.17 -2.26 -12.78
CA GLU A 358 -2.62 -2.60 -14.13
C GLU A 358 -3.91 -1.83 -14.47
N HIS A 359 -3.76 -0.55 -14.88
CA HIS A 359 -4.90 0.34 -15.20
C HIS A 359 -5.65 -0.09 -16.44
N VAL A 360 -4.91 -0.38 -17.53
CA VAL A 360 -5.47 -0.63 -18.87
C VAL A 360 -6.35 -1.87 -18.93
N PRO A 361 -5.98 -3.02 -18.33
CA PRO A 361 -6.84 -4.20 -18.33
C PRO A 361 -8.23 -3.94 -17.75
N LYS A 362 -8.35 -3.13 -16.69
CA LYS A 362 -9.66 -2.78 -16.08
C LYS A 362 -10.58 -2.05 -17.05
N LEU A 363 -10.03 -1.05 -17.75
CA LEU A 363 -10.79 -0.28 -18.74
C LEU A 363 -11.13 -1.11 -19.97
N THR A 364 -10.22 -2.02 -20.37
CA THR A 364 -10.45 -2.92 -21.49
C THR A 364 -11.59 -3.91 -21.19
N ASP A 365 -11.63 -4.44 -19.96
CA ASP A 365 -12.67 -5.39 -19.56
C ASP A 365 -14.05 -4.71 -19.46
N LEU A 366 -14.11 -3.44 -19.01
CA LEU A 366 -15.34 -2.64 -19.09
C LEU A 366 -15.80 -2.42 -20.53
N ARG A 367 -14.86 -2.10 -21.45
CA ARG A 367 -15.18 -1.95 -22.89
C ARG A 367 -15.71 -3.23 -23.49
N ARG A 368 -15.12 -4.37 -23.15
CA ARG A 368 -15.55 -5.69 -23.62
C ARG A 368 -17.01 -5.94 -23.26
N ASN A 369 -17.37 -5.71 -22.01
CA ASN A 369 -18.76 -5.84 -21.56
C ASN A 369 -19.69 -4.85 -22.27
N ALA A 370 -19.33 -3.56 -22.34
CA ALA A 370 -20.13 -2.56 -23.02
C ALA A 370 -20.35 -2.87 -24.50
N MET A 371 -19.31 -3.32 -25.22
CA MET A 371 -19.43 -3.70 -26.63
C MET A 371 -20.35 -4.90 -26.82
N MET A 372 -20.27 -5.91 -25.98
CA MET A 372 -21.12 -7.09 -26.09
C MET A 372 -22.58 -6.78 -25.73
N ALA A 373 -22.82 -6.06 -24.63
CA ALA A 373 -24.16 -5.65 -24.22
C ALA A 373 -24.86 -4.76 -25.27
N VAL A 374 -24.13 -3.83 -25.88
CA VAL A 374 -24.67 -2.93 -26.93
C VAL A 374 -24.81 -3.63 -28.26
N SER A 375 -23.84 -4.50 -28.63
CA SER A 375 -23.87 -5.24 -29.89
C SER A 375 -25.08 -6.15 -29.98
N TYR A 376 -25.50 -6.77 -28.87
CA TYR A 376 -26.74 -7.55 -28.83
C TYR A 376 -27.98 -6.69 -29.13
N THR A 377 -28.02 -5.43 -28.69
CA THR A 377 -29.12 -4.51 -28.96
C THR A 377 -29.04 -3.87 -30.35
N HIS A 378 -27.88 -3.71 -30.96
CA HIS A 378 -27.66 -3.08 -32.26
C HIS A 378 -27.56 -4.07 -33.42
N LEU A 379 -27.10 -5.31 -33.19
CA LEU A 379 -27.15 -6.38 -34.23
C LEU A 379 -28.56 -6.86 -34.51
N THR A 380 -29.54 -6.49 -33.69
CA THR A 380 -30.98 -6.68 -33.99
C THR A 380 -31.59 -5.52 -34.81
N LEU A 381 -30.77 -4.51 -35.16
CA LEU A 381 -31.25 -3.53 -36.17
C LEU A 381 -31.46 -4.26 -37.51
N PRO A 382 -32.65 -4.17 -38.08
CA PRO A 382 -33.02 -5.02 -39.18
C PRO A 382 -32.14 -4.74 -40.39
N THR A 383 -31.33 -5.70 -40.77
CA THR A 383 -30.75 -5.83 -42.12
C THR A 383 -31.78 -5.90 -43.24
N LYS A 384 -33.01 -5.48 -42.97
CA LYS A 384 -34.16 -5.47 -43.90
C LYS A 384 -34.34 -4.19 -44.69
N ARG A 385 -33.29 -3.41 -44.92
CA ARG A 385 -33.35 -2.27 -45.84
C ARG A 385 -32.13 -2.11 -46.71
N ILE A 386 -31.66 -3.20 -47.31
CA ILE A 386 -30.87 -3.14 -48.52
C ILE A 386 -31.41 -4.20 -49.46
N VAL A 387 -32.53 -3.91 -50.09
CA VAL A 387 -32.95 -4.38 -51.40
C VAL A 387 -33.61 -3.23 -52.05
#